data_409c5644c7e0c902469e8c23cd26106b
#
_entry.id   409c5644c7e0c902469e8c23cd26106b
#
_cell.length_a   1.000
_cell.length_b   1.000
_cell.length_c   1.000
_cell.angle_alpha   90.00
_cell.angle_beta   90.00
_cell.angle_gamma   90.00
#
_symmetry.space_group_name_H-M   'P 1'
#
loop_
_entity.id
_entity.type
_entity.pdbx_description
1 polymer ?
#
loop_
_entity_poly.entity_id
_entity_poly.type
_entity_poly.pdbx_seq_one_letter_code
_entity_poly.pdbx_strand_id
1 'polypeptide(L)'
;MSKLTKFAVLLAALALVAAACGSDSDDTTTTDAGGTEETTTTAGTEETTTTAAPEETTTTAGGGGDTSQWGLPIIDPLDVPEGDIAIAGSSTVFPLSVAVIDQWIDEGGPEYSIDSIGSGGGFERFCVEGASDISNASRAIKTEEIEACESIGRTPIEIRVGSDALSLVISSGNYFAQELTLEEIALAFAAPAGATWDTVNSAFPAHPIQAFSPGADSGTFDYFNEVVFEEAEPSPILEAGVVEIVGEDDNLTVRGVADDGCTEGDLSSTCAIGYFGYAFFQENADVLQVVSVDGGDGPVEPNDATVNEGTYPIARPLFMYTAQTVIEEKPQVADFISYYLNSVNDLIGEVGYFPAPDDALQGAANAIGAAAGYPGF
;
A
#
# COMPACT_ATOMS: atom_id res chain seq x y z
N MET A 1 32.78 -30.84 33.21
CA MET A 1 32.73 -32.22 32.67
C MET A 1 31.69 -32.19 31.57
N SER A 2 32.07 -31.85 30.37
CA SER A 2 32.53 -32.70 29.29
C SER A 2 31.41 -33.61 28.76
N LYS A 3 30.88 -33.23 27.60
CA LYS A 3 30.98 -34.06 26.40
C LYS A 3 30.47 -33.28 25.19
N LEU A 4 31.42 -32.72 24.47
CA LEU A 4 31.41 -32.62 23.03
C LEU A 4 31.34 -34.01 22.41
N THR A 5 30.63 -34.21 21.33
CA THR A 5 30.98 -35.11 20.19
C THR A 5 29.90 -34.93 19.12
N LYS A 6 30.16 -34.19 18.00
CA LYS A 6 30.62 -34.74 16.70
C LYS A 6 29.49 -35.46 15.93
N PHE A 7 29.12 -35.09 14.72
CA PHE A 7 29.79 -35.37 13.42
C PHE A 7 28.90 -34.77 12.33
N ALA A 8 29.38 -33.98 11.45
CA ALA A 8 30.12 -34.24 10.23
C ALA A 8 29.22 -34.50 9.02
N VAL A 9 29.25 -33.49 8.15
CA VAL A 9 29.57 -33.54 6.71
C VAL A 9 29.04 -34.73 5.92
N LEU A 10 28.18 -34.46 4.94
CA LEU A 10 28.22 -35.10 3.65
C LEU A 10 27.98 -34.10 2.52
N LEU A 11 29.08 -33.66 1.89
CA LEU A 11 29.12 -33.16 0.53
C LEU A 11 28.87 -34.33 -0.43
N ALA A 12 28.00 -34.16 -1.40
CA ALA A 12 28.07 -34.89 -2.64
C ALA A 12 27.64 -33.97 -3.79
N ALA A 13 28.65 -33.57 -4.52
CA ALA A 13 28.56 -32.99 -5.84
C ALA A 13 28.22 -34.10 -6.85
N LEU A 14 27.48 -33.74 -7.91
CA LEU A 14 27.62 -34.28 -9.28
C LEU A 14 26.65 -33.51 -10.16
N ALA A 15 27.11 -32.76 -11.05
CA ALA A 15 27.79 -32.94 -12.33
C ALA A 15 26.83 -32.62 -13.50
N LEU A 16 27.32 -31.68 -14.25
CA LEU A 16 26.95 -31.24 -15.61
C LEU A 16 26.62 -32.41 -16.56
N VAL A 17 25.61 -32.20 -17.40
CA VAL A 17 25.64 -32.69 -18.77
C VAL A 17 25.28 -31.53 -19.70
N ALA A 18 26.28 -31.10 -20.44
CA ALA A 18 26.16 -30.33 -21.66
C ALA A 18 26.26 -31.31 -22.85
N ALA A 19 25.34 -31.17 -23.81
CA ALA A 19 25.50 -31.63 -25.19
C ALA A 19 24.51 -30.76 -26.00
N ALA A 20 24.87 -29.82 -26.80
CA ALA A 20 25.76 -29.71 -27.96
C ALA A 20 25.19 -30.34 -29.22
N CYS A 21 25.05 -29.47 -30.24
CA CYS A 21 25.09 -29.71 -31.69
C CYS A 21 23.81 -30.28 -32.32
N GLY A 22 23.40 -29.83 -33.48
CA GLY A 22 23.95 -29.08 -34.59
C GLY A 22 22.83 -28.75 -35.58
N SER A 23 23.03 -27.66 -36.32
CA SER A 23 23.28 -27.52 -37.75
C SER A 23 22.46 -28.48 -38.66
N ASP A 24 21.82 -28.01 -39.69
CA ASP A 24 22.26 -27.39 -40.92
C ASP A 24 21.06 -26.94 -41.76
N SER A 25 21.20 -25.81 -42.41
CA SER A 25 21.42 -25.59 -43.83
C SER A 25 20.22 -25.54 -44.75
N ASP A 26 20.22 -24.44 -45.47
CA ASP A 26 20.03 -24.21 -46.90
C ASP A 26 18.58 -24.25 -47.42
N ASP A 27 18.17 -23.43 -48.32
CA ASP A 27 18.80 -22.76 -49.45
C ASP A 27 17.83 -21.77 -50.13
N THR A 28 18.39 -20.71 -50.66
CA THR A 28 18.16 -20.04 -51.95
C THR A 28 16.71 -19.87 -52.45
N THR A 29 16.33 -18.77 -53.04
CA THR A 29 16.87 -18.03 -54.21
C THR A 29 16.03 -16.77 -54.48
N THR A 30 16.74 -15.67 -54.78
CA THR A 30 16.70 -14.78 -55.94
C THR A 30 15.33 -14.47 -56.60
N THR A 31 15.09 -13.26 -56.95
CA THR A 31 15.42 -12.33 -58.01
C THR A 31 14.35 -11.23 -58.05
N ASP A 32 14.43 -10.08 -58.49
CA ASP A 32 15.30 -9.24 -59.29
C ASP A 32 14.58 -7.88 -59.48
N ALA A 33 15.43 -6.89 -59.57
CA ALA A 33 15.45 -5.75 -60.47
C ALA A 33 14.24 -4.77 -60.60
N GLY A 34 14.59 -3.52 -60.43
CA GLY A 34 14.56 -2.59 -61.54
C GLY A 34 13.72 -1.34 -61.34
N GLY A 35 14.37 -0.19 -61.46
CA GLY A 35 13.67 1.00 -61.91
C GLY A 35 14.15 2.31 -61.26
N THR A 36 15.27 2.80 -61.74
CA THR A 36 15.74 4.18 -61.70
C THR A 36 14.75 5.14 -62.34
N GLU A 37 14.53 6.32 -61.74
CA GLU A 37 14.51 7.59 -62.49
C GLU A 37 14.82 8.77 -61.57
N GLU A 38 15.95 9.40 -61.88
CA GLU A 38 16.33 10.75 -61.48
C GLU A 38 15.45 11.79 -62.16
N THR A 39 15.11 12.83 -61.41
CA THR A 39 14.86 14.12 -62.07
C THR A 39 15.41 15.24 -61.20
N THR A 40 16.52 15.77 -61.66
CA THR A 40 17.11 17.05 -61.26
C THR A 40 16.27 18.21 -61.77
N THR A 41 16.03 19.24 -60.93
CA THR A 41 15.90 20.62 -61.42
C THR A 41 16.34 21.65 -60.36
N THR A 42 17.30 22.34 -60.69
CA THR A 42 18.08 23.53 -60.45
C THR A 42 17.39 24.70 -59.71
N ALA A 43 18.11 25.22 -58.71
CA ALA A 43 18.45 26.58 -58.30
C ALA A 43 17.43 27.74 -58.48
N GLY A 44 17.30 28.47 -57.37
CA GLY A 44 16.88 29.87 -57.34
C GLY A 44 17.27 30.45 -55.97
N THR A 45 18.39 31.21 -55.99
CA THR A 45 18.92 32.01 -54.87
C THR A 45 18.12 33.30 -54.77
N GLU A 46 17.57 33.59 -53.59
CA GLU A 46 17.39 34.98 -53.15
C GLU A 46 17.66 35.09 -51.66
N GLU A 47 18.73 35.77 -51.31
CA GLU A 47 19.04 36.23 -49.96
C GLU A 47 18.08 37.34 -49.56
N THR A 48 17.42 37.15 -48.43
CA THR A 48 16.81 38.24 -47.69
C THR A 48 17.28 38.16 -46.24
N THR A 49 18.25 38.98 -45.91
CA THR A 49 18.68 39.26 -44.54
C THR A 49 17.55 39.99 -43.79
N THR A 50 16.91 39.32 -42.85
CA THR A 50 16.06 39.97 -41.84
C THR A 50 16.70 39.71 -40.49
N THR A 51 17.20 40.78 -39.89
CA THR A 51 17.71 40.85 -38.53
C THR A 51 16.53 40.55 -37.57
N ALA A 52 16.53 39.38 -36.97
CA ALA A 52 15.61 39.07 -35.87
C ALA A 52 16.17 39.69 -34.58
N ALA A 53 15.36 40.50 -33.94
CA ALA A 53 15.56 40.94 -32.55
C ALA A 53 15.45 39.72 -31.61
N PRO A 54 16.12 39.74 -30.44
CA PRO A 54 16.01 38.66 -29.49
C PRO A 54 14.55 38.54 -29.02
N GLU A 55 13.94 37.39 -29.24
CA GLU A 55 12.69 37.04 -28.59
C GLU A 55 12.92 36.94 -27.07
N GLU A 56 12.37 37.87 -26.35
CA GLU A 56 12.15 37.69 -24.92
C GLU A 56 11.28 36.46 -24.77
N THR A 57 11.83 35.41 -24.16
CA THR A 57 11.09 34.27 -23.68
C THR A 57 10.23 34.77 -22.51
N THR A 58 9.05 35.27 -22.82
CA THR A 58 7.99 35.40 -21.81
C THR A 58 7.58 33.99 -21.43
N THR A 59 8.07 33.52 -20.30
CA THR A 59 7.44 32.46 -19.55
C THR A 59 6.02 32.92 -19.25
N THR A 60 5.08 32.48 -20.06
CA THR A 60 3.65 32.65 -19.77
C THR A 60 3.38 31.77 -18.56
N ALA A 61 3.26 32.38 -17.38
CA ALA A 61 2.62 31.77 -16.24
C ALA A 61 1.23 31.32 -16.72
N GLY A 62 0.98 30.04 -16.65
CA GLY A 62 -0.23 29.39 -17.12
C GLY A 62 -1.47 30.09 -16.57
N GLY A 63 -2.40 30.37 -17.48
CA GLY A 63 -3.72 30.86 -17.14
C GLY A 63 -4.41 29.97 -16.14
N GLY A 64 -5.33 30.54 -15.34
CA GLY A 64 -6.10 29.84 -14.34
C GLY A 64 -6.78 28.59 -14.94
N GLY A 65 -6.17 27.43 -14.72
CA GLY A 65 -6.78 26.15 -14.96
C GLY A 65 -7.87 25.90 -13.92
N ASP A 66 -8.77 25.00 -14.23
CA ASP A 66 -9.76 24.54 -13.26
C ASP A 66 -9.05 24.01 -12.01
N THR A 67 -9.57 24.35 -10.84
CA THR A 67 -9.06 23.84 -9.56
C THR A 67 -10.05 22.86 -8.97
N SER A 68 -9.51 21.85 -8.25
CA SER A 68 -10.30 20.87 -7.50
C SER A 68 -11.01 21.49 -6.29
N GLN A 69 -11.80 20.68 -5.60
CA GLN A 69 -12.41 21.05 -4.32
C GLN A 69 -11.37 21.46 -3.25
N TRP A 70 -10.13 20.97 -3.37
CA TRP A 70 -9.02 21.29 -2.47
C TRP A 70 -8.26 22.56 -2.88
N GLY A 71 -8.62 23.18 -4.00
CA GLY A 71 -7.94 24.35 -4.56
C GLY A 71 -6.68 24.01 -5.37
N LEU A 72 -6.27 22.74 -5.43
CA LEU A 72 -5.15 22.28 -6.25
C LEU A 72 -5.50 22.33 -7.74
N PRO A 73 -4.51 22.54 -8.64
CA PRO A 73 -4.75 22.42 -10.06
C PRO A 73 -5.23 21.03 -10.44
N ILE A 74 -6.15 20.94 -11.38
CA ILE A 74 -6.49 19.67 -12.04
C ILE A 74 -5.38 19.41 -13.05
N ILE A 75 -4.62 18.37 -12.83
CA ILE A 75 -3.46 18.00 -13.67
C ILE A 75 -3.92 17.09 -14.79
N ASP A 76 -3.58 17.46 -16.02
CA ASP A 76 -3.65 16.54 -17.17
C ASP A 76 -2.32 15.74 -17.20
N PRO A 77 -2.37 14.41 -17.04
CA PRO A 77 -1.16 13.58 -17.05
C PRO A 77 -0.32 13.69 -18.33
N LEU A 78 -0.91 14.14 -19.45
CA LEU A 78 -0.21 14.35 -20.73
C LEU A 78 0.65 15.63 -20.75
N ASP A 79 0.36 16.59 -19.87
CA ASP A 79 0.98 17.92 -19.88
C ASP A 79 2.02 18.12 -18.75
N VAL A 80 2.41 17.04 -18.05
CA VAL A 80 3.38 17.13 -16.94
C VAL A 80 4.82 17.27 -17.45
N PRO A 81 5.71 17.92 -16.67
CA PRO A 81 7.14 17.96 -17.00
C PRO A 81 7.74 16.54 -17.14
N GLU A 82 8.63 16.36 -18.12
CA GLU A 82 9.38 15.11 -18.26
C GLU A 82 10.27 14.86 -17.02
N GLY A 83 10.29 13.63 -16.52
CA GLY A 83 11.14 13.20 -15.42
C GLY A 83 10.58 11.95 -14.74
N ASP A 84 11.44 11.28 -13.99
CA ASP A 84 11.09 10.13 -13.17
C ASP A 84 10.62 10.57 -11.77
N ILE A 85 9.79 9.75 -11.15
CA ILE A 85 9.46 9.82 -9.72
C ILE A 85 9.77 8.45 -9.12
N ALA A 86 10.56 8.44 -8.03
CA ALA A 86 10.85 7.24 -7.26
C ALA A 86 10.02 7.27 -5.97
N ILE A 87 9.12 6.30 -5.83
CA ILE A 87 8.27 6.13 -4.66
C ILE A 87 8.73 4.87 -3.92
N ALA A 88 8.82 4.92 -2.59
CA ALA A 88 9.18 3.74 -1.81
C ALA A 88 8.52 3.80 -0.43
N GLY A 89 8.28 2.64 0.20
CA GLY A 89 7.82 2.64 1.58
C GLY A 89 6.79 1.57 1.91
N SER A 90 5.78 1.97 2.67
CA SER A 90 4.77 1.10 3.26
C SER A 90 4.13 0.13 2.26
N SER A 91 4.15 -1.15 2.58
CA SER A 91 3.41 -2.20 1.87
C SER A 91 1.90 -2.01 1.93
N THR A 92 1.40 -1.38 3.01
CA THR A 92 -0.03 -1.04 3.14
C THR A 92 -0.46 0.07 2.21
N VAL A 93 0.36 1.12 2.05
CA VAL A 93 0.04 2.24 1.13
C VAL A 93 0.27 1.84 -0.33
N PHE A 94 1.09 0.82 -0.57
CA PHE A 94 1.46 0.35 -1.90
C PHE A 94 0.26 0.08 -2.82
N PRO A 95 -0.78 -0.69 -2.43
CA PRO A 95 -1.93 -0.95 -3.30
C PRO A 95 -2.69 0.33 -3.69
N LEU A 96 -2.85 1.28 -2.77
CA LEU A 96 -3.50 2.56 -3.05
C LEU A 96 -2.68 3.40 -4.03
N SER A 97 -1.36 3.46 -3.82
CA SER A 97 -0.47 4.19 -4.73
C SER A 97 -0.42 3.55 -6.12
N VAL A 98 -0.47 2.21 -6.21
CA VAL A 98 -0.55 1.50 -7.49
C VAL A 98 -1.86 1.83 -8.20
N ALA A 99 -3.01 1.81 -7.52
CA ALA A 99 -4.29 2.16 -8.12
C ALA A 99 -4.30 3.59 -8.72
N VAL A 100 -3.69 4.55 -8.01
CA VAL A 100 -3.55 5.93 -8.53
C VAL A 100 -2.57 6.00 -9.70
N ILE A 101 -1.44 5.28 -9.65
CA ILE A 101 -0.46 5.22 -10.75
C ILE A 101 -1.08 4.57 -11.99
N ASP A 102 -1.82 3.50 -11.83
CA ASP A 102 -2.48 2.82 -12.96
C ASP A 102 -3.49 3.74 -13.64
N GLN A 103 -4.32 4.46 -12.88
CA GLN A 103 -5.22 5.47 -13.45
C GLN A 103 -4.44 6.60 -14.14
N TRP A 104 -3.36 7.09 -13.53
CA TRP A 104 -2.47 8.09 -14.11
C TRP A 104 -1.89 7.66 -15.46
N ILE A 105 -1.44 6.39 -15.56
CA ILE A 105 -0.91 5.81 -16.80
C ILE A 105 -2.02 5.64 -17.85
N ASP A 106 -3.21 5.19 -17.44
CA ASP A 106 -4.36 5.03 -18.34
C ASP A 106 -4.82 6.36 -18.94
N GLU A 107 -4.63 7.47 -18.22
CA GLU A 107 -4.86 8.84 -18.69
C GLU A 107 -3.69 9.41 -19.51
N GLY A 108 -2.62 8.64 -19.71
CA GLY A 108 -1.48 8.95 -20.58
C GLY A 108 -0.27 9.54 -19.87
N GLY A 109 -0.24 9.52 -18.55
CA GLY A 109 0.89 9.94 -17.74
C GLY A 109 2.09 8.99 -17.83
N PRO A 110 3.30 9.47 -17.47
CA PRO A 110 4.49 8.63 -17.46
C PRO A 110 4.45 7.57 -16.35
N GLU A 111 5.09 6.44 -16.59
CA GLU A 111 5.26 5.37 -15.60
C GLU A 111 6.27 5.82 -14.52
N TYR A 112 5.89 5.65 -13.24
CA TYR A 112 6.74 5.94 -12.09
C TYR A 112 7.08 4.67 -11.32
N SER A 113 8.28 4.63 -10.72
CA SER A 113 8.70 3.48 -9.93
C SER A 113 8.14 3.52 -8.52
N ILE A 114 7.65 2.37 -8.06
CA ILE A 114 7.18 2.20 -6.69
C ILE A 114 7.72 0.90 -6.10
N ASP A 115 8.32 0.99 -4.89
CA ASP A 115 8.89 -0.13 -4.17
C ASP A 115 8.20 -0.33 -2.81
N SER A 116 7.69 -1.53 -2.58
CA SER A 116 7.13 -1.95 -1.29
C SER A 116 8.24 -2.49 -0.39
N ILE A 117 8.71 -1.67 0.56
CA ILE A 117 9.86 -1.99 1.44
C ILE A 117 9.60 -1.67 2.92
N GLY A 118 8.34 -1.45 3.28
CA GLY A 118 7.93 -1.03 4.62
C GLY A 118 8.17 0.46 4.91
N SER A 119 7.42 1.03 5.87
CA SER A 119 7.53 2.46 6.22
C SER A 119 8.93 2.86 6.65
N GLY A 120 9.61 2.01 7.45
CA GLY A 120 11.00 2.25 7.89
C GLY A 120 11.98 2.28 6.73
N GLY A 121 11.90 1.32 5.80
CA GLY A 121 12.73 1.28 4.59
C GLY A 121 12.46 2.47 3.67
N GLY A 122 11.20 2.93 3.58
CA GLY A 122 10.83 4.15 2.86
C GLY A 122 11.50 5.38 3.42
N PHE A 123 11.45 5.59 4.74
CA PHE A 123 12.11 6.71 5.40
C PHE A 123 13.64 6.61 5.32
N GLU A 124 14.23 5.42 5.40
CA GLU A 124 15.67 5.24 5.17
C GLU A 124 16.06 5.74 3.79
N ARG A 125 15.34 5.29 2.73
CA ARG A 125 15.61 5.70 1.35
C ARG A 125 15.34 7.19 1.12
N PHE A 126 14.33 7.75 1.77
CA PHE A 126 13.95 9.16 1.60
C PHE A 126 14.79 10.12 2.44
N CYS A 127 15.02 9.80 3.74
CA CYS A 127 15.64 10.70 4.72
C CYS A 127 17.15 10.50 4.89
N VAL A 128 17.70 9.32 4.55
CA VAL A 128 19.12 9.02 4.72
C VAL A 128 19.84 8.96 3.38
N GLU A 129 19.32 8.16 2.45
CA GLU A 129 19.95 7.98 1.12
C GLU A 129 19.59 9.11 0.15
N GLY A 130 18.47 9.80 0.34
CA GLY A 130 17.97 10.80 -0.60
C GLY A 130 17.58 10.23 -1.96
N ALA A 131 17.33 8.91 -2.05
CA ALA A 131 17.15 8.16 -3.28
C ALA A 131 15.70 7.97 -3.73
N SER A 132 14.71 8.36 -2.92
CA SER A 132 13.30 8.45 -3.33
C SER A 132 12.79 9.88 -3.25
N ASP A 133 11.77 10.17 -4.05
CA ASP A 133 11.10 11.48 -4.13
C ASP A 133 9.88 11.53 -3.21
N ILE A 134 9.24 10.36 -3.03
CA ILE A 134 8.09 10.16 -2.16
C ILE A 134 8.36 8.95 -1.27
N SER A 135 8.02 9.07 0.02
CA SER A 135 8.01 7.97 0.98
C SER A 135 6.57 7.68 1.42
N ASN A 136 6.10 6.45 1.15
CA ASN A 136 4.83 5.96 1.67
C ASN A 136 4.98 5.44 3.09
N ALA A 137 4.04 5.75 3.98
CA ALA A 137 4.08 5.31 5.36
C ALA A 137 2.68 5.01 5.92
N SER A 138 2.57 3.95 6.71
CA SER A 138 1.36 3.56 7.47
C SER A 138 1.43 3.98 8.94
N ARG A 139 2.28 4.92 9.25
CA ARG A 139 2.44 5.61 10.52
C ARG A 139 3.01 7.00 10.32
N ALA A 140 2.86 7.86 11.33
CA ALA A 140 3.54 9.14 11.31
C ALA A 140 5.08 8.96 11.32
N ILE A 141 5.78 9.90 10.68
CA ILE A 141 7.24 9.98 10.70
C ILE A 141 7.74 10.17 12.13
N LYS A 142 8.78 9.43 12.53
CA LYS A 142 9.39 9.52 13.86
C LYS A 142 10.34 10.72 13.95
N THR A 143 10.61 11.17 15.19
CA THR A 143 11.52 12.31 15.42
C THR A 143 12.91 12.06 14.85
N GLU A 144 13.46 10.85 15.02
CA GLU A 144 14.77 10.47 14.50
C GLU A 144 14.81 10.45 12.96
N GLU A 145 13.69 10.12 12.32
CA GLU A 145 13.55 10.15 10.86
C GLU A 145 13.47 11.60 10.35
N ILE A 146 12.76 12.49 11.07
CA ILE A 146 12.74 13.92 10.76
C ILE A 146 14.15 14.49 10.82
N GLU A 147 14.91 14.22 11.93
CA GLU A 147 16.28 14.67 12.10
C GLU A 147 17.20 14.15 10.97
N ALA A 148 17.01 12.90 10.55
CA ALA A 148 17.75 12.32 9.44
C ALA A 148 17.44 13.05 8.11
N CYS A 149 16.17 13.31 7.81
CA CYS A 149 15.74 14.08 6.64
C CYS A 149 16.35 15.49 6.64
N GLU A 150 16.29 16.21 7.77
CA GLU A 150 16.84 17.55 7.90
C GLU A 150 18.35 17.57 7.70
N SER A 151 19.06 16.50 8.09
CA SER A 151 20.51 16.38 7.91
C SER A 151 20.96 16.39 6.46
N ILE A 152 20.09 15.98 5.54
CA ILE A 152 20.31 16.02 4.08
C ILE A 152 19.56 17.18 3.38
N GLY A 153 18.99 18.11 4.16
CA GLY A 153 18.31 19.31 3.66
C GLY A 153 16.88 19.08 3.20
N ARG A 154 16.24 17.99 3.62
CA ARG A 154 14.84 17.70 3.36
C ARG A 154 14.00 17.97 4.60
N THR A 155 13.09 18.96 4.55
CA THR A 155 12.04 19.12 5.57
C THR A 155 10.83 18.33 5.09
N PRO A 156 10.40 17.26 5.80
CA PRO A 156 9.30 16.43 5.37
C PRO A 156 7.98 17.20 5.30
N ILE A 157 7.25 17.04 4.21
CA ILE A 157 5.87 17.47 4.04
C ILE A 157 5.01 16.23 4.20
N GLU A 158 4.17 16.23 5.24
CA GLU A 158 3.23 15.15 5.53
C GLU A 158 1.94 15.30 4.74
N ILE A 159 1.50 14.23 4.10
CA ILE A 159 0.30 14.18 3.26
C ILE A 159 -0.50 12.96 3.69
N ARG A 160 -1.54 13.14 4.49
CA ARG A 160 -2.44 12.05 4.86
C ARG A 160 -3.35 11.74 3.69
N VAL A 161 -3.31 10.50 3.18
CA VAL A 161 -4.04 10.07 1.98
C VAL A 161 -5.22 9.15 2.28
N GLY A 162 -5.28 8.58 3.49
CA GLY A 162 -6.35 7.67 3.88
C GLY A 162 -6.14 7.10 5.27
N SER A 163 -6.92 6.08 5.58
CA SER A 163 -6.79 5.25 6.79
C SER A 163 -7.08 3.80 6.46
N ASP A 164 -6.29 2.90 7.02
CA ASP A 164 -6.51 1.46 6.96
C ASP A 164 -7.10 0.99 8.29
N ALA A 165 -8.03 0.03 8.26
CA ALA A 165 -8.54 -0.61 9.45
C ALA A 165 -8.88 -2.07 9.18
N LEU A 166 -8.52 -2.93 10.13
CA LEU A 166 -8.89 -4.33 10.11
C LEU A 166 -10.18 -4.56 10.88
N SER A 167 -11.05 -5.39 10.33
CA SER A 167 -12.23 -5.88 11.02
C SER A 167 -11.98 -7.27 11.53
N LEU A 168 -12.15 -7.47 12.84
CA LEU A 168 -12.35 -8.80 13.38
C LEU A 168 -13.82 -9.17 13.19
N VAL A 169 -14.06 -10.38 12.71
CA VAL A 169 -15.39 -10.86 12.36
C VAL A 169 -15.69 -12.20 13.02
N ILE A 170 -16.94 -12.36 13.42
CA ILE A 170 -17.52 -13.58 13.98
C ILE A 170 -18.81 -13.88 13.23
N SER A 171 -19.32 -15.12 13.34
CA SER A 171 -20.60 -15.47 12.74
C SER A 171 -21.78 -14.74 13.41
N SER A 172 -22.88 -14.59 12.68
CA SER A 172 -24.13 -14.04 13.22
C SER A 172 -24.72 -14.89 14.33
N GLY A 173 -24.30 -16.16 14.49
CA GLY A 173 -24.68 -17.05 15.58
C GLY A 173 -23.86 -16.89 16.86
N ASN A 174 -22.71 -16.19 16.79
CA ASN A 174 -21.88 -15.97 17.96
C ASN A 174 -22.55 -14.95 18.90
N TYR A 175 -22.82 -15.36 20.13
CA TYR A 175 -23.62 -14.61 21.09
C TYR A 175 -22.82 -14.07 22.29
N PHE A 176 -21.47 -14.24 22.28
CA PHE A 176 -20.63 -13.89 23.43
C PHE A 176 -19.35 -13.10 23.07
N ALA A 177 -18.82 -13.21 21.85
CA ALA A 177 -17.55 -12.61 21.48
C ALA A 177 -17.71 -11.30 20.66
N GLN A 178 -18.78 -10.54 20.89
CA GLN A 178 -19.01 -9.26 20.19
C GLN A 178 -18.05 -8.14 20.62
N GLU A 179 -17.44 -8.27 21.79
CA GLU A 179 -16.48 -7.32 22.35
C GLU A 179 -15.27 -8.10 22.86
N LEU A 180 -14.07 -7.76 22.39
CA LEU A 180 -12.82 -8.40 22.79
C LEU A 180 -11.74 -7.35 23.06
N THR A 181 -10.92 -7.59 24.07
CA THR A 181 -9.68 -6.84 24.28
C THR A 181 -8.59 -7.31 23.33
N LEU A 182 -7.57 -6.47 23.06
CA LEU A 182 -6.40 -6.89 22.27
C LEU A 182 -5.71 -8.13 22.86
N GLU A 183 -5.69 -8.28 24.21
CA GLU A 183 -5.15 -9.47 24.87
C GLU A 183 -5.99 -10.72 24.58
N GLU A 184 -7.31 -10.63 24.62
CA GLU A 184 -8.21 -11.76 24.30
C GLU A 184 -8.10 -12.16 22.83
N ILE A 185 -7.92 -11.18 21.92
CA ILE A 185 -7.67 -11.42 20.50
C ILE A 185 -6.34 -12.18 20.33
N ALA A 186 -5.28 -11.72 21.00
CA ALA A 186 -3.99 -12.39 20.97
C ALA A 186 -4.07 -13.83 21.49
N LEU A 187 -4.78 -14.05 22.59
CA LEU A 187 -5.00 -15.40 23.14
C LEU A 187 -5.78 -16.31 22.18
N ALA A 188 -6.80 -15.79 21.49
CA ALA A 188 -7.60 -16.55 20.55
C ALA A 188 -6.78 -16.98 19.32
N PHE A 189 -5.98 -16.06 18.74
CA PHE A 189 -5.18 -16.32 17.54
C PHE A 189 -3.85 -17.06 17.81
N ALA A 190 -3.39 -17.13 19.05
CA ALA A 190 -2.23 -17.93 19.46
C ALA A 190 -2.61 -19.28 20.11
N ALA A 191 -3.88 -19.63 20.14
CA ALA A 191 -4.36 -20.78 20.88
C ALA A 191 -3.90 -22.12 20.28
N PRO A 192 -3.57 -23.12 21.12
CA PRO A 192 -3.19 -24.46 20.65
C PRO A 192 -4.39 -25.24 20.10
N ALA A 193 -4.15 -26.27 19.33
CA ALA A 193 -5.19 -27.15 18.81
C ALA A 193 -6.11 -27.70 19.93
N GLY A 194 -7.41 -27.60 19.74
CA GLY A 194 -8.41 -28.05 20.69
C GLY A 194 -8.69 -27.07 21.85
N ALA A 195 -8.17 -25.84 21.78
CA ALA A 195 -8.52 -24.79 22.73
C ALA A 195 -10.00 -24.39 22.61
N THR A 196 -10.52 -23.88 23.70
CA THR A 196 -11.91 -23.41 23.81
C THR A 196 -11.96 -21.99 24.31
N TRP A 197 -13.03 -21.25 23.99
CA TRP A 197 -13.18 -19.84 24.29
C TRP A 197 -13.09 -19.48 25.78
N ASP A 198 -13.43 -20.41 26.69
CA ASP A 198 -13.25 -20.24 28.14
C ASP A 198 -11.76 -20.22 28.57
N THR A 199 -10.83 -20.61 27.68
CA THR A 199 -9.40 -20.43 27.89
C THR A 199 -8.91 -19.02 27.51
N VAL A 200 -9.66 -18.31 26.68
CA VAL A 200 -9.42 -16.91 26.32
C VAL A 200 -9.99 -15.99 27.42
N ASN A 201 -11.25 -16.20 27.77
CA ASN A 201 -11.88 -15.51 28.87
C ASN A 201 -12.78 -16.50 29.62
N SER A 202 -12.55 -16.68 30.92
CA SER A 202 -13.27 -17.62 31.77
C SER A 202 -14.79 -17.32 31.89
N ALA A 203 -15.26 -16.16 31.42
CA ALA A 203 -16.66 -15.81 31.33
C ALA A 203 -17.33 -16.32 30.05
N PHE A 204 -16.55 -16.71 29.05
CA PHE A 204 -17.05 -17.23 27.78
C PHE A 204 -17.42 -18.72 27.88
N PRO A 205 -18.35 -19.21 27.06
CA PRO A 205 -18.68 -20.62 27.00
C PRO A 205 -17.56 -21.44 26.39
N ALA A 206 -17.40 -22.71 26.75
CA ALA A 206 -16.32 -23.60 26.30
C ALA A 206 -16.56 -24.14 24.88
N HIS A 207 -16.94 -23.32 23.93
CA HIS A 207 -16.98 -23.66 22.52
C HIS A 207 -15.54 -23.85 21.94
N PRO A 208 -15.32 -24.83 21.06
CA PRO A 208 -14.07 -24.92 20.33
C PRO A 208 -13.80 -23.63 19.52
N ILE A 209 -12.54 -23.20 19.55
CA ILE A 209 -12.07 -22.06 18.75
C ILE A 209 -11.64 -22.56 17.36
N GLN A 210 -12.01 -21.83 16.32
CA GLN A 210 -11.40 -21.84 14.99
C GLN A 210 -11.08 -20.40 14.61
N ALA A 211 -9.87 -20.14 14.17
CA ALA A 211 -9.48 -18.82 13.70
C ALA A 211 -9.04 -18.87 12.23
N PHE A 212 -9.30 -17.79 11.50
CA PHE A 212 -8.91 -17.66 10.08
C PHE A 212 -8.00 -16.43 9.93
N SER A 213 -6.88 -16.60 9.21
CA SER A 213 -5.88 -15.57 9.01
C SER A 213 -5.40 -15.56 7.57
N PRO A 214 -5.15 -14.38 6.98
CA PRO A 214 -4.37 -14.27 5.75
C PRO A 214 -3.00 -14.94 5.85
N GLY A 215 -2.31 -15.08 4.73
CA GLY A 215 -0.95 -15.63 4.66
C GLY A 215 0.11 -14.63 5.18
N ALA A 216 1.29 -15.13 5.52
CA ALA A 216 2.41 -14.31 6.01
C ALA A 216 3.01 -13.37 4.94
N ASP A 217 2.57 -13.46 3.70
CA ASP A 217 2.89 -12.56 2.58
C ASP A 217 1.87 -11.41 2.44
N SER A 218 0.84 -11.39 3.29
CA SER A 218 -0.23 -10.37 3.31
C SER A 218 0.13 -9.17 4.16
N GLY A 219 -0.07 -7.96 3.63
CA GLY A 219 0.02 -6.72 4.41
C GLY A 219 -1.00 -6.65 5.56
N THR A 220 -2.14 -7.33 5.43
CA THR A 220 -3.17 -7.49 6.47
C THR A 220 -2.67 -8.36 7.62
N PHE A 221 -1.96 -9.46 7.31
CA PHE A 221 -1.30 -10.29 8.32
C PHE A 221 -0.22 -9.52 9.07
N ASP A 222 0.66 -8.83 8.35
CA ASP A 222 1.74 -8.04 8.95
C ASP A 222 1.20 -7.00 9.92
N TYR A 223 0.15 -6.27 9.52
CA TYR A 223 -0.46 -5.26 10.38
C TYR A 223 -1.14 -5.87 11.61
N PHE A 224 -1.85 -6.97 11.44
CA PHE A 224 -2.44 -7.68 12.58
C PHE A 224 -1.36 -8.16 13.56
N ASN A 225 -0.26 -8.72 13.06
CA ASN A 225 0.88 -9.12 13.87
C ASN A 225 1.54 -7.93 14.59
N GLU A 226 1.67 -6.78 13.91
CA GLU A 226 2.18 -5.54 14.51
C GLU A 226 1.34 -5.09 15.71
N VAL A 227 0.01 -5.01 15.54
CA VAL A 227 -0.87 -4.44 16.57
C VAL A 227 -1.17 -5.43 17.70
N VAL A 228 -1.40 -6.71 17.36
CA VAL A 228 -1.87 -7.72 18.32
C VAL A 228 -0.71 -8.44 19.01
N PHE A 229 0.42 -8.61 18.31
CA PHE A 229 1.59 -9.36 18.79
C PHE A 229 2.88 -8.55 18.88
N GLU A 230 2.80 -7.21 18.76
CA GLU A 230 3.95 -6.30 18.87
C GLU A 230 5.12 -6.68 17.94
N GLU A 231 4.80 -7.01 16.67
CA GLU A 231 5.78 -7.46 15.65
C GLU A 231 6.56 -8.74 16.05
N ALA A 232 5.92 -9.66 16.80
CA ALA A 232 6.60 -10.88 17.23
C ALA A 232 7.09 -11.73 16.06
N GLU A 233 8.35 -12.18 16.12
CA GLU A 233 8.98 -13.02 15.11
C GLU A 233 9.56 -14.34 15.72
N PRO A 234 9.08 -15.54 15.30
CA PRO A 234 7.97 -15.73 14.37
C PRO A 234 6.64 -15.32 14.97
N SER A 235 5.67 -14.94 14.11
CA SER A 235 4.32 -14.63 14.60
C SER A 235 3.68 -15.82 15.28
N PRO A 236 3.08 -15.64 16.48
CA PRO A 236 2.37 -16.72 17.18
C PRO A 236 1.23 -17.35 16.39
N ILE A 237 0.65 -16.63 15.42
CA ILE A 237 -0.39 -17.14 14.51
C ILE A 237 0.10 -18.37 13.74
N LEU A 238 1.35 -18.36 13.26
CA LEU A 238 1.91 -19.42 12.42
C LEU A 238 2.15 -20.71 13.19
N GLU A 239 2.23 -20.66 14.52
CA GLU A 239 2.41 -21.80 15.41
C GLU A 239 1.10 -22.23 16.09
N ALA A 240 0.04 -21.44 15.94
CA ALA A 240 -1.25 -21.66 16.58
C ALA A 240 -1.97 -22.89 15.99
N GLY A 241 -2.49 -23.73 16.87
CA GLY A 241 -3.17 -24.95 16.45
C GLY A 241 -4.63 -24.78 16.04
N VAL A 242 -5.22 -23.61 16.28
CA VAL A 242 -6.61 -23.27 15.94
C VAL A 242 -6.72 -22.42 14.67
N VAL A 243 -5.60 -21.93 14.14
CA VAL A 243 -5.60 -21.02 12.99
C VAL A 243 -5.52 -21.78 11.68
N GLU A 244 -6.38 -21.44 10.76
CA GLU A 244 -6.31 -21.80 9.34
C GLU A 244 -5.80 -20.61 8.55
N ILE A 245 -4.68 -20.81 7.83
CA ILE A 245 -4.11 -19.81 6.95
C ILE A 245 -4.78 -19.96 5.58
N VAL A 246 -5.50 -18.91 5.15
CA VAL A 246 -6.29 -18.92 3.93
C VAL A 246 -5.63 -18.21 2.72
N GLY A 247 -4.43 -17.66 2.91
CA GLY A 247 -3.73 -16.85 1.89
C GLY A 247 -4.41 -15.51 1.69
N GLU A 248 -4.48 -15.03 0.44
CA GLU A 248 -5.07 -13.73 0.08
C GLU A 248 -6.57 -13.81 -0.29
N ASP A 249 -7.23 -14.96 -0.12
CA ASP A 249 -8.65 -15.11 -0.45
C ASP A 249 -9.53 -14.90 0.80
N ASP A 250 -9.90 -13.65 1.06
CA ASP A 250 -10.78 -13.25 2.16
C ASP A 250 -12.15 -13.94 2.13
N ASN A 251 -12.61 -14.42 0.96
CA ASN A 251 -13.85 -15.21 0.87
C ASN A 251 -13.73 -16.55 1.60
N LEU A 252 -12.53 -17.08 1.80
CA LEU A 252 -12.33 -18.28 2.61
C LEU A 252 -12.58 -17.98 4.09
N THR A 253 -12.10 -16.82 4.58
CA THR A 253 -12.40 -16.34 5.94
C THR A 253 -13.90 -16.12 6.12
N VAL A 254 -14.58 -15.43 5.19
CA VAL A 254 -16.05 -15.21 5.24
C VAL A 254 -16.78 -16.53 5.37
N ARG A 255 -16.50 -17.51 4.49
CA ARG A 255 -17.16 -18.82 4.53
C ARG A 255 -16.86 -19.59 5.81
N GLY A 256 -15.58 -19.60 6.23
CA GLY A 256 -15.15 -20.30 7.43
C GLY A 256 -15.80 -19.77 8.69
N VAL A 257 -16.00 -18.44 8.77
CA VAL A 257 -16.65 -17.80 9.91
C VAL A 257 -18.17 -17.88 9.82
N ALA A 258 -18.77 -17.62 8.66
CA ALA A 258 -20.23 -17.63 8.51
C ALA A 258 -20.85 -19.03 8.71
N ASP A 259 -20.13 -20.07 8.28
CA ASP A 259 -20.60 -21.47 8.30
C ASP A 259 -20.11 -22.25 9.55
N ASP A 260 -19.60 -21.58 10.58
CA ASP A 260 -18.99 -22.20 11.77
C ASP A 260 -19.92 -23.05 12.63
N GLY A 261 -21.22 -22.83 12.50
CA GLY A 261 -22.25 -23.52 13.24
C GLY A 261 -22.36 -23.12 14.71
N CYS A 262 -21.73 -22.01 15.12
CA CYS A 262 -21.81 -21.47 16.47
C CYS A 262 -23.27 -21.32 16.93
N THR A 263 -23.65 -22.00 18.02
CA THR A 263 -25.03 -22.07 18.46
C THR A 263 -25.11 -22.07 19.98
N GLU A 264 -25.89 -21.14 20.54
CA GLU A 264 -26.12 -21.08 21.99
C GLU A 264 -26.71 -22.41 22.51
N GLY A 265 -26.10 -22.95 23.56
CA GLY A 265 -26.51 -24.19 24.21
C GLY A 265 -25.95 -25.48 23.62
N ASP A 266 -25.23 -25.43 22.50
CA ASP A 266 -24.48 -26.56 21.94
C ASP A 266 -22.96 -26.33 22.02
N LEU A 267 -22.35 -26.63 23.15
CA LEU A 267 -20.90 -26.46 23.37
C LEU A 267 -20.04 -27.35 22.49
N SER A 268 -20.60 -28.21 21.64
CA SER A 268 -19.86 -28.95 20.65
C SER A 268 -19.72 -28.20 19.31
N SER A 269 -20.52 -27.15 19.11
CA SER A 269 -20.40 -26.28 17.94
C SER A 269 -19.13 -25.42 18.02
N THR A 270 -18.41 -25.29 16.92
CA THR A 270 -17.28 -24.39 16.81
C THR A 270 -17.76 -22.95 16.71
N CYS A 271 -17.07 -22.01 17.37
CA CYS A 271 -17.31 -20.60 17.21
C CYS A 271 -16.04 -19.97 16.63
N ALA A 272 -16.13 -19.54 15.37
CA ALA A 272 -15.01 -19.04 14.62
C ALA A 272 -14.82 -17.54 14.77
N ILE A 273 -13.58 -17.09 14.53
CA ILE A 273 -13.16 -15.70 14.40
C ILE A 273 -12.21 -15.57 13.22
N GLY A 274 -12.26 -14.45 12.52
CA GLY A 274 -11.33 -14.14 11.45
C GLY A 274 -11.09 -12.64 11.37
N TYR A 275 -10.22 -12.21 10.47
CA TYR A 275 -9.99 -10.79 10.21
C TYR A 275 -9.61 -10.54 8.75
N PHE A 276 -9.93 -9.34 8.29
CA PHE A 276 -9.60 -8.80 6.97
C PHE A 276 -9.83 -7.28 6.95
N GLY A 277 -9.63 -6.61 5.82
CA GLY A 277 -9.90 -5.19 5.66
C GLY A 277 -11.37 -4.83 5.87
N TYR A 278 -11.65 -3.68 6.47
CA TYR A 278 -13.02 -3.27 6.84
C TYR A 278 -13.98 -3.19 5.65
N ALA A 279 -13.52 -2.74 4.49
CA ALA A 279 -14.41 -2.65 3.32
C ALA A 279 -14.96 -4.03 2.93
N PHE A 280 -14.14 -5.07 3.03
CA PHE A 280 -14.58 -6.44 2.77
C PHE A 280 -15.62 -6.93 3.79
N PHE A 281 -15.51 -6.49 5.06
CA PHE A 281 -16.58 -6.71 6.04
C PHE A 281 -17.90 -6.04 5.62
N GLN A 282 -17.85 -4.79 5.13
CA GLN A 282 -19.08 -4.09 4.72
C GLN A 282 -19.84 -4.83 3.61
N GLU A 283 -19.12 -5.46 2.69
CA GLU A 283 -19.72 -6.29 1.63
C GLU A 283 -20.35 -7.59 2.13
N ASN A 284 -19.97 -8.05 3.35
CA ASN A 284 -20.39 -9.30 3.94
C ASN A 284 -21.14 -9.13 5.29
N ALA A 285 -21.57 -7.91 5.61
CA ALA A 285 -22.22 -7.57 6.87
C ALA A 285 -23.60 -8.24 7.07
N ASP A 286 -24.17 -8.85 6.04
CA ASP A 286 -25.42 -9.61 6.10
C ASP A 286 -25.24 -11.03 6.70
N VAL A 287 -24.01 -11.57 6.68
CA VAL A 287 -23.69 -12.92 7.19
C VAL A 287 -22.69 -12.91 8.35
N LEU A 288 -22.00 -11.81 8.59
CA LEU A 288 -20.99 -11.65 9.64
C LEU A 288 -21.40 -10.57 10.65
N GLN A 289 -20.80 -10.64 11.84
CA GLN A 289 -20.80 -9.56 12.82
C GLN A 289 -19.36 -9.07 13.00
N VAL A 290 -19.17 -7.74 13.07
CA VAL A 290 -17.90 -7.16 13.46
C VAL A 290 -17.76 -7.17 14.98
N VAL A 291 -16.54 -7.38 15.45
CA VAL A 291 -16.17 -7.35 16.87
C VAL A 291 -15.75 -5.94 17.24
N SER A 292 -16.31 -5.40 18.33
CA SER A 292 -15.80 -4.19 18.96
C SER A 292 -14.51 -4.51 19.71
N VAL A 293 -13.46 -3.72 19.47
CA VAL A 293 -12.13 -3.96 20.05
C VAL A 293 -11.85 -2.98 21.18
N ASP A 294 -11.44 -3.51 22.33
CA ASP A 294 -11.01 -2.71 23.48
C ASP A 294 -9.48 -2.62 23.53
N GLY A 295 -8.94 -1.42 23.23
CA GLY A 295 -7.52 -1.09 23.35
C GLY A 295 -7.11 -0.57 24.74
N GLY A 296 -8.04 -0.59 25.72
CA GLY A 296 -7.82 -0.11 27.07
C GLY A 296 -8.72 1.05 27.52
N ASP A 297 -9.41 1.70 26.57
CA ASP A 297 -10.35 2.82 26.83
C ASP A 297 -11.83 2.40 26.67
N GLY A 298 -12.08 1.11 26.49
CA GLY A 298 -13.38 0.50 26.25
C GLY A 298 -13.54 0.02 24.80
N PRO A 299 -14.55 -0.84 24.55
CA PRO A 299 -14.75 -1.44 23.23
C PRO A 299 -15.23 -0.40 22.21
N VAL A 300 -14.58 -0.38 21.05
CA VAL A 300 -14.88 0.50 19.92
C VAL A 300 -15.15 -0.35 18.68
N GLU A 301 -16.26 -0.07 18.00
CA GLU A 301 -16.58 -0.68 16.70
C GLU A 301 -15.92 0.10 15.55
N PRO A 302 -15.36 -0.58 14.52
CA PRO A 302 -14.82 0.10 13.36
C PRO A 302 -15.92 0.77 12.53
N ASN A 303 -15.73 2.03 12.23
CA ASN A 303 -16.50 2.82 11.27
C ASN A 303 -15.72 4.07 10.87
N ASP A 304 -16.20 4.82 9.87
CA ASP A 304 -15.51 6.00 9.34
C ASP A 304 -15.10 7.00 10.45
N ALA A 305 -15.95 7.23 11.43
CA ALA A 305 -15.66 8.17 12.50
C ALA A 305 -14.56 7.63 13.44
N THR A 306 -14.73 6.40 13.97
CA THR A 306 -13.78 5.82 14.93
C THR A 306 -12.42 5.52 14.33
N VAL A 307 -12.37 5.17 13.04
CA VAL A 307 -11.13 4.97 12.27
C VAL A 307 -10.41 6.30 12.03
N ASN A 308 -11.13 7.31 11.56
CA ASN A 308 -10.54 8.62 11.26
C ASN A 308 -10.15 9.42 12.50
N GLU A 309 -10.88 9.27 13.59
CA GLU A 309 -10.55 9.83 14.90
C GLU A 309 -9.42 9.09 15.62
N GLY A 310 -9.03 7.89 15.11
CA GLY A 310 -7.99 7.05 15.72
C GLY A 310 -8.41 6.43 17.06
N THR A 311 -9.72 6.31 17.31
CA THR A 311 -10.26 5.69 18.52
C THR A 311 -10.45 4.18 18.38
N TYR A 312 -10.59 3.67 17.14
CA TYR A 312 -10.58 2.23 16.86
C TYR A 312 -9.16 1.67 16.96
N PRO A 313 -8.89 0.67 17.84
CA PRO A 313 -7.52 0.27 18.15
C PRO A 313 -6.74 -0.37 16.99
N ILE A 314 -7.44 -0.99 16.04
CA ILE A 314 -6.83 -1.66 14.88
C ILE A 314 -7.08 -0.82 13.61
N ALA A 315 -6.73 0.47 13.70
CA ALA A 315 -6.74 1.40 12.59
C ALA A 315 -5.44 2.20 12.55
N ARG A 316 -4.98 2.54 11.36
CA ARG A 316 -3.79 3.34 11.15
C ARG A 316 -3.97 4.35 10.02
N PRO A 317 -3.43 5.56 10.18
CA PRO A 317 -3.41 6.54 9.10
C PRO A 317 -2.41 6.15 8.01
N LEU A 318 -2.75 6.47 6.76
CA LEU A 318 -1.91 6.27 5.59
C LEU A 318 -1.36 7.61 5.11
N PHE A 319 -0.06 7.66 4.87
CA PHE A 319 0.66 8.87 4.52
C PHE A 319 1.54 8.70 3.29
N MET A 320 1.74 9.81 2.62
CA MET A 320 2.88 10.07 1.74
C MET A 320 3.71 11.21 2.34
N TYR A 321 5.02 11.16 2.13
CA TYR A 321 5.95 12.23 2.51
C TYR A 321 6.77 12.65 1.32
N THR A 322 6.94 13.95 1.12
CA THR A 322 7.89 14.55 0.19
C THR A 322 8.60 15.72 0.87
N ALA A 323 9.34 16.54 0.14
CA ALA A 323 9.98 17.73 0.67
C ALA A 323 9.96 18.87 -0.35
N GLN A 324 10.01 20.12 0.11
CA GLN A 324 10.06 21.28 -0.77
C GLN A 324 11.27 21.22 -1.73
N THR A 325 12.44 20.80 -1.26
CA THR A 325 13.64 20.64 -2.08
C THR A 325 13.46 19.63 -3.21
N VAL A 326 12.70 18.55 -2.97
CA VAL A 326 12.36 17.56 -4.00
C VAL A 326 11.44 18.19 -5.07
N ILE A 327 10.41 18.93 -4.64
CA ILE A 327 9.47 19.61 -5.55
C ILE A 327 10.20 20.68 -6.39
N GLU A 328 11.14 21.42 -5.80
CA GLU A 328 11.94 22.43 -6.52
C GLU A 328 12.85 21.79 -7.57
N GLU A 329 13.40 20.61 -7.32
CA GLU A 329 14.25 19.87 -8.25
C GLU A 329 13.44 19.10 -9.30
N LYS A 330 12.26 18.59 -8.92
CA LYS A 330 11.38 17.74 -9.72
C LYS A 330 9.93 18.25 -9.64
N PRO A 331 9.56 19.27 -10.40
CA PRO A 331 8.21 19.85 -10.35
C PRO A 331 7.08 18.83 -10.62
N GLN A 332 7.33 17.79 -11.44
CA GLN A 332 6.40 16.71 -11.70
C GLN A 332 5.94 15.97 -10.43
N VAL A 333 6.72 16.02 -9.33
CA VAL A 333 6.33 15.42 -8.04
C VAL A 333 5.12 16.14 -7.46
N ALA A 334 5.09 17.48 -7.52
CA ALA A 334 3.93 18.24 -7.04
C ALA A 334 2.71 18.02 -7.93
N ASP A 335 2.90 17.93 -9.24
CA ASP A 335 1.82 17.65 -10.18
C ASP A 335 1.22 16.26 -9.94
N PHE A 336 2.07 15.23 -9.77
CA PHE A 336 1.61 13.88 -9.42
C PHE A 336 0.89 13.83 -8.07
N ILE A 337 1.40 14.51 -7.03
CA ILE A 337 0.72 14.56 -5.72
C ILE A 337 -0.59 15.33 -5.82
N SER A 338 -0.66 16.41 -6.61
CA SER A 338 -1.92 17.12 -6.87
C SER A 338 -2.96 16.22 -7.53
N TYR A 339 -2.55 15.45 -8.56
CA TYR A 339 -3.40 14.43 -9.19
C TYR A 339 -3.84 13.37 -8.19
N TYR A 340 -2.91 12.85 -7.38
CA TYR A 340 -3.19 11.84 -6.35
C TYR A 340 -4.27 12.32 -5.37
N LEU A 341 -4.10 13.51 -4.79
CA LEU A 341 -5.07 14.09 -3.85
C LEU A 341 -6.44 14.37 -4.47
N ASN A 342 -6.49 14.61 -5.77
CA ASN A 342 -7.75 14.82 -6.49
C ASN A 342 -8.47 13.51 -6.83
N SER A 343 -7.74 12.40 -6.96
CA SER A 343 -8.28 11.09 -7.39
C SER A 343 -8.46 10.09 -6.24
N VAL A 344 -7.75 10.28 -5.12
CA VAL A 344 -7.65 9.28 -4.05
C VAL A 344 -9.01 8.86 -3.48
N ASN A 345 -9.94 9.81 -3.30
CA ASN A 345 -11.26 9.51 -2.74
C ASN A 345 -12.15 8.67 -3.66
N ASP A 346 -11.89 8.69 -4.96
CA ASP A 346 -12.63 7.87 -5.93
C ASP A 346 -12.11 6.43 -5.97
N LEU A 347 -10.83 6.22 -5.61
CA LEU A 347 -10.14 4.92 -5.70
C LEU A 347 -10.02 4.20 -4.35
N ILE A 348 -9.95 4.94 -3.24
CA ILE A 348 -9.57 4.40 -1.94
C ILE A 348 -10.52 3.31 -1.44
N GLY A 349 -11.81 3.45 -1.73
CA GLY A 349 -12.84 2.45 -1.39
C GLY A 349 -12.66 1.13 -2.16
N GLU A 350 -12.18 1.18 -3.42
CA GLU A 350 -11.91 -0.01 -4.22
C GLU A 350 -10.72 -0.82 -3.69
N VAL A 351 -9.77 -0.12 -3.03
CA VAL A 351 -8.62 -0.75 -2.36
C VAL A 351 -8.99 -1.31 -0.97
N GLY A 352 -10.14 -0.91 -0.43
CA GLY A 352 -10.63 -1.38 0.87
C GLY A 352 -10.25 -0.50 2.05
N TYR A 353 -9.84 0.76 1.80
CA TYR A 353 -9.44 1.71 2.83
C TYR A 353 -10.47 2.83 2.99
N PHE A 354 -10.30 3.62 4.05
CA PHE A 354 -11.14 4.78 4.37
C PHE A 354 -10.54 6.06 3.79
N PRO A 355 -11.34 6.97 3.23
CA PRO A 355 -10.90 8.31 2.91
C PRO A 355 -10.30 9.01 4.14
N ALA A 356 -9.23 9.77 3.92
CA ALA A 356 -8.73 10.65 4.97
C ALA A 356 -9.78 11.74 5.29
N PRO A 357 -9.79 12.30 6.52
CA PRO A 357 -10.66 13.44 6.85
C PRO A 357 -10.44 14.63 5.90
N ASP A 358 -11.52 15.32 5.57
CA ASP A 358 -11.48 16.47 4.64
C ASP A 358 -10.50 17.57 5.08
N ASP A 359 -10.36 17.80 6.38
CA ASP A 359 -9.41 18.77 6.92
C ASP A 359 -7.95 18.32 6.76
N ALA A 360 -7.68 17.02 6.80
CA ALA A 360 -6.36 16.47 6.53
C ALA A 360 -6.01 16.59 5.03
N LEU A 361 -6.94 16.26 4.13
CA LEU A 361 -6.76 16.43 2.68
C LEU A 361 -6.57 17.90 2.32
N GLN A 362 -7.35 18.80 2.92
CA GLN A 362 -7.17 20.25 2.72
C GLN A 362 -5.83 20.75 3.27
N GLY A 363 -5.39 20.23 4.41
CA GLY A 363 -4.07 20.51 4.98
C GLY A 363 -2.94 20.09 4.06
N ALA A 364 -3.02 18.86 3.51
CA ALA A 364 -2.09 18.33 2.53
C ALA A 364 -2.05 19.17 1.25
N ALA A 365 -3.23 19.52 0.72
CA ALA A 365 -3.35 20.38 -0.45
C ALA A 365 -2.70 21.77 -0.24
N ASN A 366 -2.93 22.36 0.93
CA ASN A 366 -2.30 23.64 1.28
C ASN A 366 -0.77 23.53 1.34
N ALA A 367 -0.25 22.46 1.92
CA ALA A 367 1.20 22.24 2.04
C ALA A 367 1.85 22.04 0.66
N ILE A 368 1.26 21.21 -0.19
CA ILE A 368 1.75 20.97 -1.56
C ILE A 368 1.61 22.20 -2.43
N GLY A 369 0.46 22.89 -2.40
CA GLY A 369 0.22 24.10 -3.16
C GLY A 369 1.22 25.21 -2.82
N ALA A 370 1.52 25.41 -1.53
CA ALA A 370 2.52 26.35 -1.06
C ALA A 370 3.94 25.95 -1.49
N ALA A 371 4.31 24.67 -1.39
CA ALA A 371 5.62 24.17 -1.78
C ALA A 371 5.87 24.25 -3.29
N ALA A 372 4.84 23.99 -4.10
CA ALA A 372 4.87 24.08 -5.56
C ALA A 372 4.73 25.52 -6.08
N GLY A 373 4.30 26.46 -5.24
CA GLY A 373 4.00 27.83 -5.64
C GLY A 373 2.76 27.95 -6.53
N TYR A 374 1.78 27.07 -6.35
CA TYR A 374 0.52 27.16 -7.09
C TYR A 374 -0.27 28.42 -6.73
N PRO A 375 -0.97 29.04 -7.69
CA PRO A 375 -1.74 30.25 -7.42
C PRO A 375 -2.84 30.00 -6.39
N GLY A 376 -2.87 30.80 -5.33
CA GLY A 376 -3.92 30.73 -4.30
C GLY A 376 -3.47 30.10 -2.98
N PHE A 377 -2.25 29.57 -2.93
CA PHE A 377 -1.62 28.99 -1.73
C PHE A 377 -0.53 29.89 -1.15
#